data_b939fec140538935ad46aeec8f3aec2c
#
_entry.id   b939fec140538935ad46aeec8f3aec2c
#
_cell.length_a   1.000
_cell.length_b   1.000
_cell.length_c   1.000
_cell.angle_alpha   90.00
_cell.angle_beta   90.00
_cell.angle_gamma   90.00
#
_symmetry.space_group_name_H-M   'P 1'
#
loop_
_entity.id
_entity.type
_entity.pdbx_description
1 polymer ?
#
loop_
_entity_poly.entity_id
_entity_poly.type
_entity_poly.pdbx_seq_one_letter_code
_entity_poly.pdbx_strand_id
1 'polypeptide(L)'
;LNHNCERNTLSFVLSPTIDDGQRLKKRELERVAKEFMEKMRLGERQAIAFVHRDKEHTHIHLYVNRIDFKGIAYNDSFIGKRSQQAAKKTAETLRLTTVKQVQMEREFHTQELRNEIKRRHELTLRHQKPENYQQYLEGMRANGVQVIPSINKQGKLQGFRFEFQGHSFKGSEIHRNMGMAGIGRQLTRYNAPNRIISPKNTIKLLDKVVPVPQKLAISLAKKAIKKSIDLGMGI
;
A
#
# COMPACT_ATOMS: atom_id res chain seq x y z
N LEU A 1 44.75 -8.89 8.12
CA LEU A 1 43.94 -7.66 8.11
C LEU A 1 44.18 -6.92 6.79
N ASN A 2 43.11 -6.53 6.10
CA ASN A 2 43.18 -5.75 4.85
C ASN A 2 43.05 -4.27 5.19
N HIS A 3 44.17 -3.56 5.29
CA HIS A 3 44.21 -2.13 5.65
C HIS A 3 43.64 -1.20 4.58
N ASN A 4 43.48 -1.70 3.34
CA ASN A 4 42.90 -0.93 2.23
C ASN A 4 41.37 -0.99 2.18
N CYS A 5 40.72 -1.74 3.05
CA CYS A 5 39.27 -1.86 3.10
C CYS A 5 38.67 -1.03 4.23
N GLU A 6 38.28 0.22 3.92
CA GLU A 6 37.67 1.12 4.89
C GLU A 6 36.31 0.59 5.42
N ARG A 7 35.49 -0.01 4.54
CA ARG A 7 34.20 -0.61 4.90
C ARG A 7 34.35 -2.10 5.09
N ASN A 8 34.71 -2.51 6.28
CA ASN A 8 35.03 -3.90 6.61
C ASN A 8 33.82 -4.73 7.07
N THR A 9 32.65 -4.16 7.22
CA THR A 9 31.44 -4.84 7.71
C THR A 9 30.27 -4.71 6.73
N LEU A 10 29.59 -5.82 6.49
CA LEU A 10 28.31 -5.87 5.81
C LEU A 10 27.21 -5.99 6.86
N SER A 11 26.17 -5.16 6.74
CA SER A 11 25.01 -5.18 7.63
C SER A 11 23.75 -5.54 6.84
N PHE A 12 23.02 -6.54 7.33
CA PHE A 12 21.73 -6.97 6.77
C PHE A 12 20.68 -7.02 7.87
N VAL A 13 19.44 -6.73 7.50
CA VAL A 13 18.28 -6.94 8.35
C VAL A 13 17.36 -7.94 7.65
N LEU A 14 17.17 -9.11 8.27
CA LEU A 14 16.24 -10.12 7.78
C LEU A 14 14.95 -10.01 8.59
N SER A 15 13.85 -9.79 7.90
CA SER A 15 12.54 -9.57 8.51
C SER A 15 11.57 -10.63 7.99
N PRO A 16 11.36 -11.74 8.70
CA PRO A 16 10.29 -12.67 8.40
C PRO A 16 8.93 -11.96 8.49
N THR A 17 7.88 -12.55 7.91
CA THR A 17 6.51 -12.10 8.16
C THR A 17 6.18 -12.18 9.66
N ILE A 18 5.15 -11.50 10.10
CA ILE A 18 4.71 -11.55 11.52
C ILE A 18 4.48 -13.01 11.93
N ASP A 19 3.71 -13.76 11.14
CA ASP A 19 3.36 -15.15 11.42
C ASP A 19 4.59 -16.05 11.48
N ASP A 20 5.49 -15.95 10.50
CA ASP A 20 6.75 -16.70 10.51
C ASP A 20 7.63 -16.28 11.70
N GLY A 21 7.76 -14.96 11.96
CA GLY A 21 8.58 -14.43 13.03
C GLY A 21 8.13 -14.85 14.43
N GLN A 22 6.83 -14.96 14.65
CA GLN A 22 6.27 -15.45 15.91
C GLN A 22 6.48 -16.96 16.11
N ARG A 23 6.39 -17.74 15.03
CA ARG A 23 6.54 -19.19 15.04
C ARG A 23 8.00 -19.65 15.20
N LEU A 24 8.95 -18.91 14.62
CA LEU A 24 10.36 -19.30 14.58
C LEU A 24 11.02 -19.19 15.96
N LYS A 25 11.59 -20.31 16.44
CA LYS A 25 12.41 -20.39 17.66
C LYS A 25 13.86 -19.96 17.40
N LYS A 26 14.64 -19.78 18.45
CA LYS A 26 16.04 -19.34 18.38
C LYS A 26 16.87 -20.13 17.34
N ARG A 27 16.79 -21.46 17.37
CA ARG A 27 17.53 -22.33 16.45
C ARG A 27 17.12 -22.16 14.99
N GLU A 28 15.84 -21.89 14.76
CA GLU A 28 15.29 -21.67 13.42
C GLU A 28 15.69 -20.29 12.87
N LEU A 29 15.70 -19.26 13.72
CA LEU A 29 16.21 -17.92 13.36
C LEU A 29 17.71 -17.97 13.06
N GLU A 30 18.50 -18.74 13.82
CA GLU A 30 19.92 -19.00 13.52
C GLU A 30 20.06 -19.69 12.16
N ARG A 31 19.21 -20.68 11.85
CA ARG A 31 19.19 -21.35 10.55
C ARG A 31 18.85 -20.40 9.42
N VAL A 32 17.90 -19.45 9.63
CA VAL A 32 17.59 -18.41 8.64
C VAL A 32 18.81 -17.56 8.32
N ALA A 33 19.54 -17.10 9.35
CA ALA A 33 20.74 -16.30 9.16
C ALA A 33 21.84 -17.09 8.43
N LYS A 34 22.09 -18.34 8.82
CA LYS A 34 23.08 -19.21 8.17
C LYS A 34 22.74 -19.48 6.71
N GLU A 35 21.51 -19.86 6.41
CA GLU A 35 21.04 -20.11 5.05
C GLU A 35 21.16 -18.87 4.17
N PHE A 36 20.81 -17.69 4.71
CA PHE A 36 21.01 -16.43 4.00
C PHE A 36 22.47 -16.16 3.69
N MET A 37 23.38 -16.39 4.65
CA MET A 37 24.82 -16.25 4.44
C MET A 37 25.33 -17.18 3.35
N GLU A 38 24.87 -18.43 3.31
CA GLU A 38 25.21 -19.38 2.26
C GLU A 38 24.76 -18.91 0.88
N LYS A 39 23.49 -18.43 0.75
CA LYS A 39 22.97 -17.89 -0.52
C LYS A 39 23.71 -16.62 -0.95
N MET A 40 24.27 -15.87 0.00
CA MET A 40 25.13 -14.71 -0.27
C MET A 40 26.59 -15.09 -0.54
N ARG A 41 26.99 -16.34 -0.38
CA ARG A 41 28.40 -16.82 -0.40
C ARG A 41 29.26 -16.13 0.68
N LEU A 42 28.68 -16.03 1.87
CA LEU A 42 29.31 -15.44 3.05
C LEU A 42 29.50 -16.47 4.18
N GLY A 43 29.22 -17.75 3.95
CA GLY A 43 29.18 -18.80 4.96
C GLY A 43 30.50 -18.99 5.73
N GLU A 44 31.64 -18.80 5.07
CA GLU A 44 32.97 -18.94 5.68
C GLU A 44 33.49 -17.64 6.36
N ARG A 45 32.62 -16.60 6.50
CA ARG A 45 33.04 -15.33 7.09
C ARG A 45 32.57 -15.20 8.54
N GLN A 46 33.35 -14.48 9.32
CA GLN A 46 32.95 -14.14 10.69
C GLN A 46 31.64 -13.33 10.64
N ALA A 47 30.68 -13.72 11.44
CA ALA A 47 29.40 -13.03 11.53
C ALA A 47 28.85 -13.07 12.95
N ILE A 48 28.07 -12.07 13.28
CA ILE A 48 27.27 -12.00 14.49
C ILE A 48 25.83 -11.63 14.13
N ALA A 49 24.88 -12.28 14.76
CA ALA A 49 23.45 -12.00 14.55
C ALA A 49 22.78 -11.66 15.87
N PHE A 50 22.00 -10.58 15.87
CA PHE A 50 21.16 -10.18 16.99
C PHE A 50 19.70 -10.34 16.57
N VAL A 51 18.92 -11.03 17.38
CA VAL A 51 17.48 -11.14 17.19
C VAL A 51 16.81 -10.05 18.02
N HIS A 52 16.06 -9.21 17.34
CA HIS A 52 15.26 -8.17 17.93
C HIS A 52 13.78 -8.48 17.71
N ARG A 53 12.98 -8.40 18.77
CA ARG A 53 11.54 -8.62 18.73
C ARG A 53 10.84 -7.38 19.26
N ASP A 54 10.30 -6.58 18.33
CA ASP A 54 9.50 -5.41 18.64
C ASP A 54 8.03 -5.74 18.46
N LYS A 55 7.26 -5.68 19.56
CA LYS A 55 5.82 -5.93 19.54
C LYS A 55 5.47 -7.20 18.72
N GLU A 56 5.14 -7.03 17.45
CA GLU A 56 4.71 -8.10 16.55
C GLU A 56 5.80 -8.57 15.59
N HIS A 57 6.85 -7.75 15.39
CA HIS A 57 7.87 -8.00 14.37
C HIS A 57 9.13 -8.63 14.94
N THR A 58 9.64 -9.63 14.24
CA THR A 58 10.95 -10.24 14.51
C THR A 58 11.94 -9.81 13.45
N HIS A 59 13.09 -9.27 13.87
CA HIS A 59 14.19 -8.86 13.00
C HIS A 59 15.46 -9.58 13.40
N ILE A 60 16.23 -10.02 12.41
CA ILE A 60 17.58 -10.56 12.60
C ILE A 60 18.54 -9.53 12.02
N HIS A 61 19.27 -8.83 12.89
CA HIS A 61 20.36 -7.95 12.49
C HIS A 61 21.62 -8.79 12.35
N LEU A 62 22.08 -8.97 11.10
CA LEU A 62 23.22 -9.79 10.75
C LEU A 62 24.38 -8.90 10.31
N TYR A 63 25.46 -8.94 11.04
CA TYR A 63 26.72 -8.26 10.74
C TYR A 63 27.74 -9.31 10.30
N VAL A 64 28.32 -9.14 9.11
CA VAL A 64 29.27 -10.08 8.53
C VAL A 64 30.57 -9.35 8.22
N ASN A 65 31.70 -9.94 8.60
CA ASN A 65 33.00 -9.41 8.23
C ASN A 65 33.15 -9.46 6.70
N ARG A 66 33.35 -8.30 6.08
CA ARG A 66 33.56 -8.20 4.64
C ARG A 66 34.87 -8.82 4.19
N ILE A 67 35.83 -8.94 5.09
CA ILE A 67 37.15 -9.48 4.85
C ILE A 67 37.16 -10.94 5.32
N ASP A 68 37.61 -11.87 4.47
CA ASP A 68 37.77 -13.28 4.85
C ASP A 68 39.10 -13.55 5.60
N PHE A 69 39.30 -14.79 6.03
CA PHE A 69 40.50 -15.18 6.75
C PHE A 69 41.81 -15.11 5.90
N LYS A 70 41.66 -14.96 4.57
CA LYS A 70 42.76 -14.74 3.63
C LYS A 70 43.04 -13.26 3.35
N GLY A 71 42.30 -12.35 3.98
CA GLY A 71 42.42 -10.92 3.76
C GLY A 71 41.69 -10.39 2.52
N ILE A 72 40.85 -11.20 1.87
CA ILE A 72 40.15 -10.84 0.64
C ILE A 72 38.80 -10.18 0.97
N ALA A 73 38.60 -8.97 0.47
CA ALA A 73 37.34 -8.27 0.64
C ALA A 73 36.24 -8.86 -0.28
N TYR A 74 35.05 -9.04 0.28
CA TYR A 74 33.88 -9.46 -0.47
C TYR A 74 33.46 -8.38 -1.47
N ASN A 75 33.18 -8.80 -2.70
CA ASN A 75 32.65 -7.91 -3.73
C ASN A 75 31.18 -7.58 -3.41
N ASP A 76 30.91 -6.35 -3.02
CA ASP A 76 29.59 -5.84 -2.65
C ASP A 76 28.84 -5.17 -3.80
N SER A 77 29.34 -5.29 -5.04
CA SER A 77 28.62 -4.79 -6.22
C SER A 77 27.20 -5.40 -6.29
N PHE A 78 26.21 -4.54 -6.49
CA PHE A 78 24.80 -4.91 -6.53
C PHE A 78 24.30 -5.66 -5.29
N ILE A 79 24.90 -5.44 -4.11
CA ILE A 79 24.61 -6.20 -2.89
C ILE A 79 23.11 -6.17 -2.54
N GLY A 80 22.41 -5.07 -2.75
CA GLY A 80 20.97 -4.95 -2.49
C GLY A 80 20.14 -5.93 -3.33
N LYS A 81 20.43 -6.04 -4.64
CA LYS A 81 19.75 -7.01 -5.52
C LYS A 81 20.11 -8.45 -5.18
N ARG A 82 21.36 -8.69 -4.86
CA ARG A 82 21.85 -10.03 -4.47
C ARG A 82 21.24 -10.47 -3.14
N SER A 83 21.13 -9.57 -2.15
CA SER A 83 20.51 -9.87 -0.87
C SER A 83 19.01 -10.16 -0.99
N GLN A 84 18.28 -9.44 -1.85
CA GLN A 84 16.88 -9.77 -2.15
C GLN A 84 16.73 -11.17 -2.75
N GLN A 85 17.58 -11.54 -3.68
CA GLN A 85 17.57 -12.89 -4.28
C GLN A 85 17.94 -13.96 -3.25
N ALA A 86 18.94 -13.70 -2.41
CA ALA A 86 19.34 -14.60 -1.34
C ALA A 86 18.21 -14.79 -0.32
N ALA A 87 17.58 -13.71 0.12
CA ALA A 87 16.44 -13.75 1.03
C ALA A 87 15.27 -14.58 0.46
N LYS A 88 14.93 -14.37 -0.83
CA LYS A 88 13.92 -15.18 -1.52
C LYS A 88 14.27 -16.68 -1.49
N LYS A 89 15.47 -17.04 -1.89
CA LYS A 89 15.93 -18.44 -1.90
C LYS A 89 15.95 -19.04 -0.49
N THR A 90 16.35 -18.26 0.51
CA THR A 90 16.32 -18.67 1.92
C THR A 90 14.90 -18.99 2.38
N ALA A 91 13.95 -18.09 2.07
CA ALA A 91 12.54 -18.32 2.38
C ALA A 91 11.99 -19.58 1.69
N GLU A 92 12.30 -19.78 0.41
CA GLU A 92 11.91 -20.97 -0.35
C GLU A 92 12.50 -22.25 0.26
N THR A 93 13.81 -22.26 0.58
CA THR A 93 14.51 -23.43 1.17
C THR A 93 13.94 -23.79 2.54
N LEU A 94 13.61 -22.80 3.36
CA LEU A 94 13.11 -22.99 4.72
C LEU A 94 11.59 -23.05 4.81
N ARG A 95 10.88 -23.02 3.69
CA ARG A 95 9.42 -22.99 3.60
C ARG A 95 8.79 -21.85 4.40
N LEU A 96 9.42 -20.67 4.33
CA LEU A 96 8.92 -19.44 4.88
C LEU A 96 8.17 -18.65 3.82
N THR A 97 7.34 -17.71 4.26
CA THR A 97 6.57 -16.85 3.38
C THR A 97 7.50 -15.91 2.59
N THR A 98 7.42 -15.95 1.28
CA THR A 98 8.20 -15.07 0.41
C THR A 98 7.54 -13.70 0.25
N VAL A 99 8.33 -12.67 -0.05
CA VAL A 99 7.82 -11.32 -0.37
C VAL A 99 6.79 -11.36 -1.50
N LYS A 100 6.98 -12.23 -2.49
CA LYS A 100 6.04 -12.40 -3.59
C LYS A 100 4.67 -12.91 -3.12
N GLN A 101 4.64 -13.87 -2.21
CA GLN A 101 3.39 -14.37 -1.62
C GLN A 101 2.67 -13.25 -0.85
N VAL A 102 3.38 -12.51 0.01
CA VAL A 102 2.79 -11.37 0.74
C VAL A 102 2.24 -10.32 -0.22
N GLN A 103 2.94 -10.02 -1.31
CA GLN A 103 2.47 -9.07 -2.32
C GLN A 103 1.20 -9.58 -3.02
N MET A 104 1.17 -10.86 -3.42
CA MET A 104 0.00 -11.47 -4.05
C MET A 104 -1.22 -11.46 -3.12
N GLU A 105 -1.05 -11.80 -1.85
CA GLU A 105 -2.12 -11.76 -0.84
C GLU A 105 -2.66 -10.34 -0.65
N ARG A 106 -1.76 -9.35 -0.56
CA ARG A 106 -2.15 -7.93 -0.47
C ARG A 106 -2.89 -7.46 -1.72
N GLU A 107 -2.42 -7.83 -2.90
CA GLU A 107 -3.07 -7.49 -4.17
C GLU A 107 -4.45 -8.12 -4.27
N PHE A 108 -4.58 -9.40 -3.91
CA PHE A 108 -5.84 -10.12 -3.88
C PHE A 108 -6.84 -9.45 -2.93
N HIS A 109 -6.44 -9.22 -1.68
CA HIS A 109 -7.27 -8.54 -0.69
C HIS A 109 -7.68 -7.13 -1.14
N THR A 110 -6.73 -6.37 -1.70
CA THR A 110 -6.99 -5.03 -2.25
C THR A 110 -7.98 -5.08 -3.41
N GLN A 111 -7.91 -6.12 -4.25
CA GLN A 111 -8.84 -6.31 -5.37
C GLN A 111 -10.25 -6.67 -4.88
N GLU A 112 -10.38 -7.50 -3.85
CA GLU A 112 -11.66 -7.81 -3.21
C GLU A 112 -12.33 -6.55 -2.65
N LEU A 113 -11.56 -5.71 -1.93
CA LEU A 113 -12.08 -4.44 -1.41
C LEU A 113 -12.55 -3.50 -2.52
N ARG A 114 -11.80 -3.39 -3.61
CA ARG A 114 -12.20 -2.60 -4.79
C ARG A 114 -13.49 -3.12 -5.42
N ASN A 115 -13.60 -4.44 -5.58
CA ASN A 115 -14.80 -5.08 -6.11
C ASN A 115 -16.01 -4.83 -5.21
N GLU A 116 -15.84 -4.91 -3.89
CA GLU A 116 -16.91 -4.64 -2.94
C GLU A 116 -17.35 -3.18 -2.95
N ILE A 117 -16.41 -2.23 -3.00
CA ILE A 117 -16.74 -0.80 -3.14
C ILE A 117 -17.51 -0.56 -4.45
N LYS A 118 -17.08 -1.18 -5.55
CA LYS A 118 -17.77 -1.09 -6.85
C LYS A 118 -19.20 -1.67 -6.76
N ARG A 119 -19.37 -2.81 -6.12
CA ARG A 119 -20.70 -3.42 -5.90
C ARG A 119 -21.62 -2.47 -5.12
N ARG A 120 -21.13 -1.86 -4.03
CA ARG A 120 -21.89 -0.90 -3.22
C ARG A 120 -22.21 0.39 -3.99
N HIS A 121 -21.29 0.85 -4.83
CA HIS A 121 -21.54 1.95 -5.76
C HIS A 121 -22.69 1.62 -6.72
N GLU A 122 -22.68 0.46 -7.34
CA GLU A 122 -23.75 0.04 -8.24
C GLU A 122 -25.10 -0.11 -7.53
N LEU A 123 -25.11 -0.65 -6.31
CA LEU A 123 -26.31 -0.72 -5.46
C LEU A 123 -26.85 0.68 -5.12
N THR A 124 -25.97 1.61 -4.74
CA THR A 124 -26.37 3.00 -4.45
C THR A 124 -27.04 3.64 -5.66
N LEU A 125 -26.46 3.49 -6.85
CA LEU A 125 -27.04 4.06 -8.07
C LEU A 125 -28.37 3.42 -8.44
N ARG A 126 -28.54 2.10 -8.30
CA ARG A 126 -29.74 1.36 -8.68
C ARG A 126 -30.90 1.61 -7.73
N HIS A 127 -30.66 1.55 -6.44
CA HIS A 127 -31.72 1.57 -5.42
C HIS A 127 -32.06 2.98 -4.96
N GLN A 128 -31.05 3.83 -4.75
CA GLN A 128 -31.26 5.16 -4.22
C GLN A 128 -31.41 6.23 -5.30
N LYS A 129 -30.99 5.93 -6.55
CA LYS A 129 -31.09 6.80 -7.73
C LYS A 129 -30.70 8.26 -7.41
N PRO A 130 -29.51 8.50 -6.87
CA PRO A 130 -29.11 9.83 -6.42
C PRO A 130 -29.08 10.83 -7.59
N GLU A 131 -29.65 12.00 -7.40
CA GLU A 131 -29.76 13.05 -8.41
C GLU A 131 -28.52 13.95 -8.49
N ASN A 132 -27.76 13.98 -7.41
CA ASN A 132 -26.58 14.82 -7.29
C ASN A 132 -25.50 14.13 -6.46
N TYR A 133 -24.32 14.75 -6.42
CA TYR A 133 -23.19 14.20 -5.67
C TYR A 133 -23.45 14.09 -4.17
N GLN A 134 -24.21 15.02 -3.58
CA GLN A 134 -24.49 14.97 -2.15
C GLN A 134 -25.31 13.73 -1.79
N GLN A 135 -26.41 13.49 -2.50
CA GLN A 135 -27.21 12.28 -2.32
C GLN A 135 -26.40 11.01 -2.59
N TYR A 136 -25.51 11.04 -3.59
CA TYR A 136 -24.59 9.94 -3.86
C TYR A 136 -23.64 9.68 -2.68
N LEU A 137 -23.03 10.72 -2.10
CA LEU A 137 -22.14 10.59 -0.95
C LEU A 137 -22.88 10.02 0.27
N GLU A 138 -24.09 10.50 0.53
CA GLU A 138 -24.97 10.02 1.60
C GLU A 138 -25.36 8.55 1.38
N GLY A 139 -25.71 8.18 0.14
CA GLY A 139 -26.04 6.81 -0.24
C GLY A 139 -24.87 5.84 -0.10
N MET A 140 -23.69 6.23 -0.53
CA MET A 140 -22.48 5.44 -0.34
C MET A 140 -22.16 5.26 1.16
N ARG A 141 -22.33 6.31 1.95
CA ARG A 141 -22.15 6.25 3.41
C ARG A 141 -23.15 5.30 4.06
N ALA A 142 -24.42 5.34 3.66
CA ALA A 142 -25.44 4.41 4.13
C ALA A 142 -25.10 2.94 3.78
N ASN A 143 -24.40 2.73 2.66
CA ASN A 143 -23.86 1.44 2.25
C ASN A 143 -22.46 1.14 2.87
N GLY A 144 -22.03 1.89 3.90
CA GLY A 144 -20.80 1.63 4.65
C GLY A 144 -19.52 2.02 3.92
N VAL A 145 -19.58 2.85 2.86
CA VAL A 145 -18.41 3.37 2.15
C VAL A 145 -18.35 4.88 2.34
N GLN A 146 -17.30 5.37 3.00
CA GLN A 146 -17.07 6.79 3.12
C GLN A 146 -16.44 7.33 1.83
N VAL A 147 -17.05 8.34 1.21
CA VAL A 147 -16.54 8.99 0.00
C VAL A 147 -16.10 10.40 0.34
N ILE A 148 -14.83 10.72 0.05
CA ILE A 148 -14.21 12.00 0.37
C ILE A 148 -13.89 12.73 -0.93
N PRO A 149 -14.40 13.95 -1.15
CA PRO A 149 -14.03 14.78 -2.27
C PRO A 149 -12.54 15.16 -2.21
N SER A 150 -11.83 14.98 -3.30
CA SER A 150 -10.44 15.44 -3.47
C SER A 150 -10.46 16.81 -4.16
N ILE A 151 -10.01 17.85 -3.46
CA ILE A 151 -10.06 19.25 -3.90
C ILE A 151 -8.63 19.75 -4.08
N ASN A 152 -8.35 20.46 -5.17
CA ASN A 152 -7.05 21.05 -5.41
C ASN A 152 -6.85 22.35 -4.60
N LYS A 153 -5.63 22.93 -4.67
CA LYS A 153 -5.30 24.19 -4.00
C LYS A 153 -6.17 25.39 -4.42
N GLN A 154 -6.81 25.30 -5.60
CA GLN A 154 -7.70 26.33 -6.15
C GLN A 154 -9.16 26.10 -5.76
N GLY A 155 -9.47 25.13 -4.90
CA GLY A 155 -10.85 24.83 -4.47
C GLY A 155 -11.66 24.01 -5.48
N LYS A 156 -11.04 23.52 -6.59
CA LYS A 156 -11.74 22.73 -7.61
C LYS A 156 -11.72 21.25 -7.26
N LEU A 157 -12.88 20.59 -7.40
CA LEU A 157 -13.03 19.15 -7.24
C LEU A 157 -12.24 18.41 -8.31
N GLN A 158 -11.30 17.54 -7.90
CA GLN A 158 -10.46 16.73 -8.78
C GLN A 158 -10.96 15.28 -8.91
N GLY A 159 -11.66 14.78 -7.88
CA GLY A 159 -12.14 13.41 -7.85
C GLY A 159 -12.66 13.02 -6.49
N PHE A 160 -12.77 11.71 -6.28
CA PHE A 160 -13.22 11.13 -5.03
C PHE A 160 -12.24 10.06 -4.54
N ARG A 161 -12.07 10.00 -3.22
CA ARG A 161 -11.45 8.88 -2.51
C ARG A 161 -12.53 8.10 -1.79
N PHE A 162 -12.39 6.80 -1.81
CA PHE A 162 -13.32 5.86 -1.19
C PHE A 162 -12.62 5.18 -0.03
N GLU A 163 -13.13 5.39 1.18
CA GLU A 163 -12.60 4.74 2.39
C GLU A 163 -13.52 3.61 2.79
N PHE A 164 -12.93 2.43 2.94
CA PHE A 164 -13.63 1.20 3.28
C PHE A 164 -12.69 0.26 4.04
N GLN A 165 -13.12 -0.24 5.20
CA GLN A 165 -12.36 -1.15 6.05
C GLN A 165 -10.91 -0.70 6.32
N GLY A 166 -10.70 0.59 6.60
CA GLY A 166 -9.38 1.15 6.88
C GLY A 166 -8.50 1.42 5.64
N HIS A 167 -8.97 1.06 4.44
CA HIS A 167 -8.27 1.32 3.18
C HIS A 167 -8.86 2.53 2.46
N SER A 168 -8.01 3.25 1.70
CA SER A 168 -8.41 4.44 0.95
C SER A 168 -7.97 4.34 -0.51
N PHE A 169 -8.92 4.35 -1.43
CA PHE A 169 -8.70 4.20 -2.87
C PHE A 169 -9.15 5.44 -3.64
N LYS A 170 -8.43 5.80 -4.71
CA LYS A 170 -8.96 6.75 -5.69
C LYS A 170 -10.05 6.08 -6.53
N GLY A 171 -11.05 6.82 -6.96
CA GLY A 171 -12.11 6.26 -7.79
C GLY A 171 -11.59 5.55 -9.05
N SER A 172 -10.55 6.09 -9.69
CA SER A 172 -9.90 5.50 -10.86
C SER A 172 -9.15 4.18 -10.56
N GLU A 173 -8.71 3.97 -9.31
CA GLU A 173 -8.07 2.73 -8.87
C GLU A 173 -9.10 1.61 -8.66
N ILE A 174 -10.36 1.96 -8.38
CA ILE A 174 -11.44 1.01 -8.22
C ILE A 174 -12.00 0.64 -9.60
N HIS A 175 -12.44 1.63 -10.37
CA HIS A 175 -12.95 1.43 -11.71
C HIS A 175 -12.96 2.75 -12.50
N ARG A 176 -12.74 2.69 -13.84
CA ARG A 176 -12.74 3.87 -14.73
C ARG A 176 -13.99 4.75 -14.62
N ASN A 177 -15.15 4.15 -14.30
CA ASN A 177 -16.42 4.87 -14.15
C ASN A 177 -16.63 5.45 -12.76
N MET A 178 -15.74 5.22 -11.79
CA MET A 178 -15.80 5.76 -10.44
C MET A 178 -14.93 7.00 -10.23
N GLY A 179 -14.31 7.51 -11.30
CA GLY A 179 -13.78 8.88 -11.33
C GLY A 179 -14.91 9.91 -11.36
N MET A 180 -14.57 11.19 -11.08
CA MET A 180 -15.56 12.29 -11.02
C MET A 180 -16.47 12.36 -12.25
N ALA A 181 -15.90 12.40 -13.45
CA ALA A 181 -16.67 12.45 -14.70
C ALA A 181 -17.50 11.18 -14.93
N GLY A 182 -17.01 10.03 -14.50
CA GLY A 182 -17.73 8.75 -14.59
C GLY A 182 -18.98 8.74 -13.71
N ILE A 183 -18.84 9.14 -12.46
CA ILE A 183 -19.97 9.25 -11.51
C ILE A 183 -20.98 10.29 -12.01
N GLY A 184 -20.50 11.48 -12.44
CA GLY A 184 -21.38 12.50 -12.97
C GLY A 184 -22.24 12.02 -14.15
N ARG A 185 -21.64 11.30 -15.11
CA ARG A 185 -22.42 10.70 -16.23
C ARG A 185 -23.45 9.68 -15.76
N GLN A 186 -23.15 8.90 -14.73
CA GLN A 186 -24.07 7.90 -14.19
C GLN A 186 -25.23 8.57 -13.47
N LEU A 187 -24.97 9.59 -12.63
CA LEU A 187 -26.02 10.36 -11.98
C LEU A 187 -26.99 10.99 -13.02
N THR A 188 -26.45 11.57 -14.08
CA THR A 188 -27.26 12.17 -15.16
C THR A 188 -28.07 11.11 -15.92
N ARG A 189 -27.50 9.93 -16.19
CA ARG A 189 -28.16 8.84 -16.92
C ARG A 189 -29.34 8.24 -16.17
N TYR A 190 -29.22 8.11 -14.85
CA TYR A 190 -30.32 7.56 -14.02
C TYR A 190 -31.48 8.55 -13.88
N ASN A 191 -31.23 9.86 -13.99
CA ASN A 191 -32.22 10.90 -13.80
C ASN A 191 -32.83 11.46 -15.09
N ALA A 192 -32.27 11.10 -16.25
CA ALA A 192 -32.78 11.56 -17.55
C ALA A 192 -32.80 10.39 -18.56
N PRO A 193 -33.78 9.48 -18.47
CA PRO A 193 -33.84 8.30 -19.33
C PRO A 193 -33.93 8.59 -20.84
N ASN A 194 -34.24 9.82 -21.26
CA ASN A 194 -34.47 10.18 -22.66
C ASN A 194 -33.64 11.36 -23.22
N ARG A 195 -32.60 11.83 -22.53
CA ARG A 195 -31.72 12.87 -23.08
C ARG A 195 -30.39 12.30 -23.54
N ILE A 196 -30.17 12.26 -24.86
CA ILE A 196 -28.85 12.03 -25.45
C ILE A 196 -27.99 13.26 -25.15
N ILE A 197 -27.11 13.15 -24.18
CA ILE A 197 -26.21 14.24 -23.80
C ILE A 197 -24.87 14.00 -24.47
N SER A 198 -24.50 14.93 -25.37
CA SER A 198 -23.18 14.98 -25.98
C SER A 198 -22.09 15.15 -24.92
N PRO A 199 -20.90 14.51 -25.04
CA PRO A 199 -19.81 14.60 -24.07
C PRO A 199 -19.34 16.02 -23.79
N LYS A 200 -19.44 16.94 -24.73
CA LYS A 200 -19.07 18.34 -24.59
C LYS A 200 -19.96 19.15 -23.63
N ASN A 201 -21.21 18.72 -23.42
CA ASN A 201 -22.15 19.41 -22.49
C ASN A 201 -22.07 18.88 -21.05
N THR A 202 -21.48 17.71 -20.85
CA THR A 202 -21.38 17.08 -19.52
C THR A 202 -20.47 17.89 -18.59
N ILE A 203 -19.42 18.54 -19.11
CA ILE A 203 -18.51 19.37 -18.31
C ILE A 203 -19.20 20.67 -17.84
N LYS A 204 -20.01 21.30 -18.70
CA LYS A 204 -20.79 22.52 -18.34
C LYS A 204 -21.94 22.24 -17.38
N LEU A 205 -22.51 21.04 -17.39
CA LEU A 205 -23.54 20.61 -16.44
C LEU A 205 -22.93 20.30 -15.07
N LEU A 206 -21.69 19.84 -15.00
CA LEU A 206 -20.98 19.60 -13.74
C LEU A 206 -20.73 20.88 -12.96
N ASP A 207 -20.45 22.00 -13.62
CA ASP A 207 -20.30 23.32 -12.99
C ASP A 207 -21.64 23.89 -12.44
N LYS A 208 -22.77 23.46 -13.00
CA LYS A 208 -24.11 23.90 -12.57
C LYS A 208 -24.77 22.98 -11.52
N VAL A 209 -24.36 21.71 -11.43
CA VAL A 209 -24.99 20.70 -10.57
C VAL A 209 -24.28 20.56 -9.21
N VAL A 210 -23.15 21.24 -9.01
CA VAL A 210 -22.40 21.18 -7.74
C VAL A 210 -22.25 22.54 -7.09
N PRO A 211 -23.20 23.01 -6.33
CA PRO A 211 -22.86 23.76 -5.15
C PRO A 211 -22.54 22.76 -4.03
N VAL A 212 -21.35 22.14 -4.05
CA VAL A 212 -20.77 21.65 -2.78
C VAL A 212 -20.56 22.93 -1.97
N PRO A 213 -21.23 23.12 -0.83
CA PRO A 213 -20.97 24.28 0.00
C PRO A 213 -19.46 24.30 0.27
N GLN A 214 -18.74 25.31 -0.22
CA GLN A 214 -17.27 25.40 -0.11
C GLN A 214 -16.81 25.16 1.34
N LYS A 215 -17.63 25.54 2.32
CA LYS A 215 -17.39 25.29 3.74
C LYS A 215 -17.39 23.80 4.12
N LEU A 216 -18.26 22.97 3.53
CA LEU A 216 -18.32 21.54 3.84
C LEU A 216 -17.14 20.79 3.20
N ALA A 217 -16.82 21.10 1.96
CA ALA A 217 -15.68 20.54 1.26
C ALA A 217 -14.34 20.90 1.94
N ILE A 218 -14.18 22.14 2.38
CA ILE A 218 -13.00 22.63 3.10
C ILE A 218 -12.93 21.98 4.50
N SER A 219 -14.05 21.79 5.19
CA SER A 219 -14.06 21.17 6.53
C SER A 219 -13.73 19.68 6.47
N LEU A 220 -14.23 18.96 5.45
CA LEU A 220 -13.92 17.54 5.22
C LEU A 220 -12.46 17.36 4.78
N ALA A 221 -11.93 18.21 3.90
CA ALA A 221 -10.54 18.21 3.51
C ALA A 221 -9.59 18.51 4.69
N LYS A 222 -9.92 19.50 5.54
CA LYS A 222 -9.16 19.82 6.76
C LYS A 222 -9.17 18.64 7.76
N LYS A 223 -10.31 17.96 7.92
CA LYS A 223 -10.43 16.78 8.80
C LYS A 223 -9.63 15.57 8.31
N ALA A 224 -9.60 15.36 6.98
CA ALA A 224 -8.80 14.32 6.35
C ALA A 224 -7.27 14.61 6.48
N ILE A 225 -6.87 15.87 6.26
CA ILE A 225 -5.47 16.30 6.41
C ILE A 225 -5.02 16.17 7.87
N LYS A 226 -5.86 16.59 8.84
CA LYS A 226 -5.52 16.45 10.26
C LYS A 226 -5.35 14.99 10.69
N LYS A 227 -6.21 14.09 10.20
CA LYS A 227 -6.11 12.65 10.48
C LYS A 227 -4.88 11.99 9.84
N SER A 228 -4.42 12.48 8.67
CA SER A 228 -3.19 11.97 8.03
C SER A 228 -1.92 12.49 8.72
N ILE A 229 -1.96 13.65 9.36
CA ILE A 229 -0.85 14.21 10.16
C ILE A 229 -0.75 13.47 11.51
N ASP A 230 -1.88 13.20 12.16
CA ASP A 230 -1.92 12.45 13.43
C ASP A 230 -1.47 10.98 13.28
N LEU A 231 -1.58 10.38 12.06
CA LEU A 231 -1.07 9.04 11.76
C LEU A 231 0.40 9.02 11.29
N GLY A 232 0.99 10.19 11.02
CA GLY A 232 2.36 10.32 10.50
C GLY A 232 3.41 10.74 11.53
N MET A 233 3.03 11.00 12.78
CA MET A 233 3.97 11.31 13.87
C MET A 233 4.01 10.18 14.89
N GLY A 234 4.52 9.05 14.45
CA GLY A 234 5.04 7.99 15.31
C GLY A 234 6.43 7.64 14.81
N ILE A 235 7.42 8.30 15.39
CA ILE A 235 8.85 8.01 15.26
C ILE A 235 9.16 6.64 15.84
#